data_553f727284c624d30ca3c9951b37f5bf
#
_entry.id   553f727284c624d30ca3c9951b37f5bf
#
_cell.length_a   1.000
_cell.length_b   1.000
_cell.length_c   1.000
_cell.angle_alpha   90.00
_cell.angle_beta   90.00
_cell.angle_gamma   90.00
#
_symmetry.space_group_name_H-M   'P 1'
#
loop_
_entity.id
_entity.type
_entity.pdbx_description
1 polymer ?
#
loop_
_entity_poly.entity_id
_entity_poly.type
_entity_poly.pdbx_seq_one_letter_code
_entity_poly.pdbx_strand_id
1 'polypeptide(L)'
;MHILFVTSEATPWSKTGGLADVCSALPKTLSLLGREVSIVTPYYRCVRDWFLKNRGEEPEAMYGVTLSAPMGKNECRGGVRKATLDGTNATVYFIEHNDFYGREGIYNYQGVDYADNFQRFAFLSRASLELIRRLSLEVDIIHVNDWQTALVPVYLDTLYRSRSRLDGPSSLGRIAYPKITDVAGDAAPLFDRIKTVLTIHNLRHQGRFWRGAMDSLGLDWSLFSYDKMEFYGQVNYLKSGVVFADAITTVSPQYAQEIQTKFFGERLQGVLKERANDLVGILNGIDTDEWDPAKDEYLPANYDVDHIYPGKSECKARLQEEVGLPVEPKTPLLGVVSRFDPQKGLDLVADVAGNFIEQYGVQFVVLGSGERELGDRFRGLAYRYPRNFALRDTFSVALSHRIEAGSDVFLMPSRYEPCGLNQMYSLRYGTLPVVHNVGGLHDTVVNGSVENIRAGIANGFLLYCFSADDMTKALNWTLELYRHHPDEWQKMMRTAMNCDHSWQKSALEYDALYNKLLSKF
;
A
#
# COMPACT_ATOMS: atom_id res chain seq x y z
N MET A 1 -10.32 22.92 4.33
CA MET A 1 -9.48 21.90 4.97
C MET A 1 -8.28 21.64 4.08
N HIS A 2 -7.08 21.88 4.61
CA HIS A 2 -5.81 21.60 3.95
C HIS A 2 -5.19 20.33 4.53
N ILE A 3 -4.92 19.35 3.69
CA ILE A 3 -4.35 18.04 4.06
C ILE A 3 -2.93 17.96 3.50
N LEU A 4 -1.94 17.79 4.38
CA LEU A 4 -0.56 17.55 4.02
C LEU A 4 -0.24 16.06 4.13
N PHE A 5 -0.06 15.40 3.01
CA PHE A 5 0.45 14.03 2.97
C PHE A 5 1.96 14.03 3.10
N VAL A 6 2.49 13.20 4.00
CA VAL A 6 3.94 12.95 4.11
C VAL A 6 4.19 11.48 3.82
N THR A 7 5.04 11.22 2.84
CA THR A 7 5.30 9.87 2.34
C THR A 7 6.73 9.68 1.87
N SER A 8 7.21 8.44 1.89
CA SER A 8 8.51 8.08 1.31
C SER A 8 8.43 7.74 -0.17
N GLU A 9 7.25 7.47 -0.72
CA GLU A 9 7.03 7.09 -2.11
C GLU A 9 5.79 7.78 -2.68
N ALA A 10 5.84 8.12 -3.96
CA ALA A 10 4.67 8.62 -4.71
C ALA A 10 4.84 8.34 -6.22
N THR A 11 3.84 7.73 -6.84
CA THR A 11 3.79 7.56 -8.31
C THR A 11 3.53 8.91 -8.99
N PRO A 12 4.08 9.13 -10.19
CA PRO A 12 4.91 8.22 -10.98
C PRO A 12 6.41 8.29 -10.65
N TRP A 13 6.83 9.05 -9.65
CA TRP A 13 8.22 9.48 -9.45
C TRP A 13 9.07 8.46 -8.69
N SER A 14 8.51 7.85 -7.66
CA SER A 14 9.22 6.90 -6.79
C SER A 14 8.30 5.79 -6.33
N LYS A 15 8.65 4.53 -6.63
CA LYS A 15 7.80 3.37 -6.32
C LYS A 15 8.62 2.12 -6.06
N THR A 16 8.33 1.44 -4.95
CA THR A 16 8.77 0.08 -4.66
C THR A 16 7.61 -0.87 -4.38
N GLY A 17 6.44 -0.34 -4.01
CA GLY A 17 5.27 -1.12 -3.67
C GLY A 17 3.97 -0.31 -3.76
N GLY A 18 2.88 -0.86 -3.21
CA GLY A 18 1.56 -0.25 -3.24
C GLY A 18 1.43 1.07 -2.46
N LEU A 19 2.38 1.38 -1.57
CA LEU A 19 2.42 2.66 -0.85
C LEU A 19 2.43 3.85 -1.81
N ALA A 20 3.25 3.77 -2.87
CA ALA A 20 3.36 4.84 -3.86
C ALA A 20 2.03 5.12 -4.59
N ASP A 21 1.29 4.06 -4.93
CA ASP A 21 0.00 4.19 -5.60
C ASP A 21 -1.02 4.90 -4.70
N VAL A 22 -1.12 4.48 -3.44
CA VAL A 22 -2.01 5.12 -2.45
C VAL A 22 -1.65 6.58 -2.25
N CYS A 23 -0.35 6.90 -2.07
CA CYS A 23 0.13 8.24 -1.78
C CYS A 23 0.08 9.22 -2.97
N SER A 24 -0.38 8.75 -4.12
CA SER A 24 -0.71 9.60 -5.27
C SER A 24 -2.20 9.59 -5.56
N ALA A 25 -2.84 8.44 -5.53
CA ALA A 25 -4.25 8.31 -5.90
C ALA A 25 -5.20 8.92 -4.86
N LEU A 26 -4.99 8.69 -3.56
CA LEU A 26 -5.81 9.29 -2.50
C LEU A 26 -5.69 10.83 -2.47
N PRO A 27 -4.47 11.44 -2.47
CA PRO A 27 -4.31 12.89 -2.62
C PRO A 27 -4.98 13.46 -3.87
N LYS A 28 -4.81 12.80 -5.03
CA LYS A 28 -5.47 13.17 -6.29
C LYS A 28 -6.98 13.21 -6.13
N THR A 29 -7.56 12.16 -5.59
CA THR A 29 -9.02 12.04 -5.44
C THR A 29 -9.57 13.06 -4.44
N LEU A 30 -8.90 13.29 -3.31
CA LEU A 30 -9.30 14.31 -2.34
C LEU A 30 -9.22 15.73 -2.93
N SER A 31 -8.20 16.01 -3.75
CA SER A 31 -8.10 17.30 -4.48
C SER A 31 -9.26 17.47 -5.45
N LEU A 32 -9.66 16.44 -6.18
CA LEU A 32 -10.83 16.44 -7.06
C LEU A 32 -12.16 16.59 -6.30
N LEU A 33 -12.22 16.16 -5.03
CA LEU A 33 -13.34 16.41 -4.10
C LEU A 33 -13.33 17.83 -3.52
N GLY A 34 -12.43 18.71 -3.97
CA GLY A 34 -12.37 20.12 -3.56
C GLY A 34 -11.60 20.37 -2.26
N ARG A 35 -10.78 19.41 -1.80
CA ARG A 35 -9.88 19.64 -0.66
C ARG A 35 -8.58 20.28 -1.14
N GLU A 36 -8.03 21.17 -0.33
CA GLU A 36 -6.65 21.63 -0.52
C GLU A 36 -5.71 20.51 -0.11
N VAL A 37 -4.82 20.08 -1.01
CA VAL A 37 -3.94 18.93 -0.78
C VAL A 37 -2.51 19.29 -1.14
N SER A 38 -1.58 18.91 -0.27
CA SER A 38 -0.15 18.98 -0.54
C SER A 38 0.49 17.62 -0.22
N ILE A 39 1.55 17.28 -0.95
CA ILE A 39 2.35 16.06 -0.73
C ILE A 39 3.78 16.46 -0.41
N VAL A 40 4.39 15.85 0.60
CA VAL A 40 5.82 15.96 0.90
C VAL A 40 6.47 14.59 0.71
N THR A 41 7.49 14.53 -0.12
CA THR A 41 8.23 13.30 -0.43
C THR A 41 9.71 13.61 -0.67
N PRO A 42 10.66 12.65 -0.49
CA PRO A 42 12.06 12.91 -0.79
C PRO A 42 12.33 13.13 -2.28
N TYR A 43 13.29 14.02 -2.58
CA TYR A 43 13.81 14.20 -3.93
C TYR A 43 14.87 13.13 -4.24
N TYR A 44 14.42 11.88 -4.45
CA TYR A 44 15.30 10.80 -4.81
C TYR A 44 15.93 10.98 -6.20
N ARG A 45 17.05 10.29 -6.46
CA ARG A 45 17.65 10.23 -7.78
C ARG A 45 16.65 9.80 -8.86
N CYS A 46 15.83 8.78 -8.59
CA CYS A 46 14.79 8.32 -9.52
C CYS A 46 13.73 9.38 -9.83
N VAL A 47 13.39 10.25 -8.87
CA VAL A 47 12.50 11.39 -9.08
C VAL A 47 13.11 12.36 -10.10
N ARG A 48 14.36 12.77 -9.88
CA ARG A 48 15.10 13.63 -10.81
C ARG A 48 15.14 13.02 -12.22
N ASP A 49 15.53 11.75 -12.31
CA ASP A 49 15.69 11.04 -13.58
C ASP A 49 14.33 10.93 -14.31
N TRP A 50 13.22 10.74 -13.58
CA TRP A 50 11.88 10.74 -14.14
C TRP A 50 11.52 12.11 -14.75
N PHE A 51 11.75 13.21 -14.02
CA PHE A 51 11.45 14.56 -14.51
C PHE A 51 12.27 14.91 -15.75
N LEU A 52 13.56 14.65 -15.73
CA LEU A 52 14.43 14.89 -16.89
C LEU A 52 13.97 14.08 -18.11
N LYS A 53 13.58 12.82 -17.92
CA LYS A 53 13.12 11.94 -19.00
C LYS A 53 11.75 12.37 -19.56
N ASN A 54 10.80 12.74 -18.70
CA ASN A 54 9.39 12.91 -19.10
C ASN A 54 8.99 14.37 -19.28
N ARG A 55 9.71 15.33 -18.67
CA ARG A 55 9.42 16.78 -18.73
C ARG A 55 10.57 17.58 -19.36
N GLY A 56 11.75 17.00 -19.51
CA GLY A 56 12.94 17.67 -20.04
C GLY A 56 13.65 18.59 -19.04
N GLU A 57 13.08 18.80 -17.86
CA GLU A 57 13.60 19.69 -16.80
C GLU A 57 13.30 19.12 -15.41
N GLU A 58 14.05 19.55 -14.41
CA GLU A 58 13.81 19.23 -13.01
C GLU A 58 12.61 20.03 -12.44
N PRO A 59 11.97 19.55 -11.33
CA PRO A 59 10.94 20.34 -10.63
C PRO A 59 11.51 21.68 -10.18
N GLU A 60 10.64 22.69 -10.09
CA GLU A 60 11.02 24.06 -9.72
C GLU A 60 11.72 24.12 -8.37
N ALA A 61 12.95 24.61 -8.33
CA ALA A 61 13.68 24.83 -7.09
C ALA A 61 13.13 26.07 -6.35
N MET A 62 12.81 25.89 -5.06
CA MET A 62 12.33 27.00 -4.21
C MET A 62 13.52 27.73 -3.60
N TYR A 63 14.15 28.61 -4.37
CA TYR A 63 15.31 29.39 -3.92
C TYR A 63 14.99 30.21 -2.65
N GLY A 64 15.89 30.19 -1.66
CA GLY A 64 15.72 30.84 -0.37
C GLY A 64 14.93 30.05 0.67
N VAL A 65 14.38 28.90 0.31
CA VAL A 65 13.75 27.97 1.27
C VAL A 65 14.77 26.92 1.66
N THR A 66 15.37 27.06 2.83
CA THR A 66 16.25 26.06 3.44
C THR A 66 15.56 25.47 4.65
N LEU A 67 15.42 24.16 4.66
CA LEU A 67 14.90 23.39 5.81
C LEU A 67 16.10 22.97 6.66
N SER A 68 16.03 23.31 7.94
CA SER A 68 17.09 23.01 8.89
C SER A 68 16.51 22.19 10.04
N ALA A 69 17.09 21.02 10.25
CA ALA A 69 16.67 20.09 11.30
C ALA A 69 17.88 19.68 12.16
N PRO A 70 17.87 19.97 13.47
CA PRO A 70 18.85 19.40 14.38
C PRO A 70 18.72 17.87 14.41
N MET A 71 19.82 17.19 14.11
CA MET A 71 19.95 15.74 14.10
C MET A 71 21.06 15.35 15.08
N GLY A 72 20.69 15.16 16.35
CA GLY A 72 21.66 14.98 17.44
C GLY A 72 22.51 16.24 17.65
N LYS A 73 23.83 16.07 17.56
CA LYS A 73 24.80 17.20 17.67
C LYS A 73 24.99 17.96 16.35
N ASN A 74 24.45 17.45 15.25
CA ASN A 74 24.63 18.01 13.92
C ASN A 74 23.32 18.66 13.45
N GLU A 75 23.45 19.64 12.58
CA GLU A 75 22.33 20.24 11.87
C GLU A 75 22.30 19.72 10.44
N CYS A 76 21.21 19.06 10.05
CA CYS A 76 20.98 18.67 8.67
C CYS A 76 20.22 19.78 7.93
N ARG A 77 20.67 20.14 6.74
CA ARG A 77 20.05 21.17 5.90
C ARG A 77 19.65 20.59 4.55
N GLY A 78 18.45 20.92 4.11
CA GLY A 78 17.93 20.50 2.82
C GLY A 78 17.25 21.64 2.06
N GLY A 79 17.17 21.46 0.74
CA GLY A 79 16.39 22.31 -0.12
C GLY A 79 14.97 21.80 -0.32
N VAL A 80 14.19 22.55 -1.08
CA VAL A 80 12.83 22.17 -1.49
C VAL A 80 12.68 22.42 -2.98
N ARG A 81 12.07 21.45 -3.67
CA ARG A 81 11.57 21.63 -5.02
C ARG A 81 10.06 21.43 -5.03
N LYS A 82 9.35 22.01 -5.96
CA LYS A 82 7.90 21.86 -6.09
C LYS A 82 7.47 21.47 -7.50
N ALA A 83 6.38 20.74 -7.57
CA ALA A 83 5.63 20.44 -8.80
C ALA A 83 4.14 20.36 -8.47
N THR A 84 3.32 20.20 -9.49
CA THR A 84 1.88 19.91 -9.32
C THR A 84 1.63 18.45 -9.64
N LEU A 85 0.77 17.82 -8.87
CA LEU A 85 0.30 16.45 -9.16
C LEU A 85 -0.60 16.47 -10.38
N ASP A 86 -0.27 15.69 -11.38
CA ASP A 86 -0.94 15.71 -12.69
C ASP A 86 -2.47 15.54 -12.57
N GLY A 87 -3.20 16.40 -13.30
CA GLY A 87 -4.66 16.42 -13.31
C GLY A 87 -5.32 17.03 -12.05
N THR A 88 -4.56 17.72 -11.20
CA THR A 88 -5.06 18.33 -9.96
C THR A 88 -4.43 19.69 -9.71
N ASN A 89 -4.88 20.36 -8.60
CA ASN A 89 -4.22 21.54 -8.04
C ASN A 89 -3.33 21.20 -6.83
N ALA A 90 -3.11 19.91 -6.54
CA ALA A 90 -2.31 19.50 -5.40
C ALA A 90 -0.82 19.80 -5.62
N THR A 91 -0.21 20.47 -4.65
CA THR A 91 1.22 20.79 -4.70
C THR A 91 2.06 19.64 -4.13
N VAL A 92 3.11 19.26 -4.86
CA VAL A 92 4.09 18.27 -4.39
C VAL A 92 5.39 18.98 -4.03
N TYR A 93 5.82 18.84 -2.79
CA TYR A 93 7.08 19.34 -2.28
C TYR A 93 8.08 18.19 -2.18
N PHE A 94 9.17 18.27 -2.90
CA PHE A 94 10.28 17.33 -2.85
C PHE A 94 11.36 17.86 -1.91
N ILE A 95 11.66 17.12 -0.85
CA ILE A 95 12.72 17.46 0.10
C ILE A 95 14.07 17.02 -0.46
N GLU A 96 14.95 17.98 -0.71
CA GLU A 96 16.25 17.76 -1.31
C GLU A 96 17.32 17.63 -0.22
N HIS A 97 18.08 16.52 -0.25
CA HIS A 97 19.29 16.28 0.52
C HIS A 97 20.11 15.22 -0.20
N ASN A 98 21.17 15.67 -0.90
CA ASN A 98 21.91 14.80 -1.82
C ASN A 98 22.51 13.56 -1.14
N ASP A 99 23.09 13.69 0.05
CA ASP A 99 23.68 12.56 0.77
C ASP A 99 22.65 11.53 1.21
N PHE A 100 21.40 11.94 1.45
CA PHE A 100 20.32 11.05 1.86
C PHE A 100 19.53 10.49 0.68
N TYR A 101 19.19 11.33 -0.31
CA TYR A 101 18.21 10.98 -1.34
C TYR A 101 18.79 10.92 -2.76
N GLY A 102 20.00 11.48 -3.00
CA GLY A 102 20.68 11.40 -4.29
C GLY A 102 21.28 10.04 -4.65
N ARG A 103 21.05 9.02 -3.80
CA ARG A 103 21.58 7.65 -3.93
C ARG A 103 20.77 6.81 -4.91
N GLU A 104 21.34 5.67 -5.29
CA GLU A 104 20.64 4.65 -6.07
C GLU A 104 19.71 3.82 -5.17
N GLY A 105 18.48 3.58 -5.63
CA GLY A 105 17.44 2.94 -4.82
C GLY A 105 16.82 3.86 -3.75
N ILE A 106 15.66 3.47 -3.23
CA ILE A 106 14.90 4.26 -2.26
C ILE A 106 15.32 3.93 -0.83
N TYR A 107 15.32 2.66 -0.45
CA TYR A 107 15.61 2.18 0.90
C TYR A 107 16.91 1.42 1.03
N ASN A 108 17.36 0.83 -0.06
CA ASN A 108 18.48 -0.10 -0.09
C ASN A 108 19.25 0.00 -1.41
N TYR A 109 20.42 -0.61 -1.41
CA TYR A 109 21.22 -0.83 -2.61
C TYR A 109 21.55 -2.32 -2.71
N GLN A 110 21.24 -2.94 -3.85
CA GLN A 110 21.45 -4.38 -4.09
C GLN A 110 20.89 -5.30 -2.98
N GLY A 111 19.72 -4.94 -2.44
CA GLY A 111 19.04 -5.73 -1.41
C GLY A 111 19.55 -5.50 0.03
N VAL A 112 20.53 -4.61 0.23
CA VAL A 112 21.05 -4.24 1.55
C VAL A 112 20.53 -2.85 1.93
N ASP A 113 19.81 -2.76 3.04
CA ASP A 113 19.26 -1.51 3.55
C ASP A 113 20.36 -0.51 3.88
N TYR A 114 20.11 0.77 3.61
CA TYR A 114 21.03 1.83 4.02
C TYR A 114 21.10 1.93 5.54
N ALA A 115 22.30 1.85 6.08
CA ALA A 115 22.55 1.86 7.53
C ALA A 115 22.06 3.15 8.22
N ASP A 116 21.95 4.24 7.48
CA ASP A 116 21.49 5.55 7.94
C ASP A 116 20.00 5.82 7.63
N ASN A 117 19.20 4.80 7.30
CA ASN A 117 17.77 4.96 7.08
C ASN A 117 17.06 5.64 8.26
N PHE A 118 17.52 5.40 9.49
CA PHE A 118 16.99 6.08 10.68
C PHE A 118 17.17 7.61 10.61
N GLN A 119 18.31 8.11 10.12
CA GLN A 119 18.56 9.54 9.95
C GLN A 119 17.79 10.10 8.75
N ARG A 120 17.79 9.39 7.63
CA ARG A 120 17.12 9.79 6.39
C ARG A 120 15.64 10.10 6.61
N PHE A 121 14.94 9.20 7.30
CA PHE A 121 13.50 9.34 7.51
C PHE A 121 13.15 10.17 8.76
N ALA A 122 14.05 10.27 9.73
CA ALA A 122 13.94 11.29 10.78
C ALA A 122 14.07 12.70 10.19
N PHE A 123 15.01 12.91 9.26
CA PHE A 123 15.15 14.18 8.55
C PHE A 123 13.90 14.51 7.73
N LEU A 124 13.36 13.57 6.95
CA LEU A 124 12.10 13.76 6.21
C LEU A 124 10.97 14.23 7.14
N SER A 125 10.81 13.55 8.29
CA SER A 125 9.75 13.85 9.25
C SER A 125 9.89 15.28 9.83
N ARG A 126 11.11 15.69 10.20
CA ARG A 126 11.35 17.06 10.69
C ARG A 126 11.26 18.10 9.59
N ALA A 127 11.84 17.83 8.43
CA ALA A 127 11.80 18.73 7.27
C ALA A 127 10.36 19.04 6.83
N SER A 128 9.45 18.08 6.98
CA SER A 128 8.02 18.30 6.69
C SER A 128 7.38 19.35 7.62
N LEU A 129 7.72 19.33 8.90
CA LEU A 129 7.24 20.34 9.86
C LEU A 129 7.93 21.70 9.64
N GLU A 130 9.23 21.69 9.35
CA GLU A 130 9.96 22.90 8.98
C GLU A 130 9.43 23.55 7.69
N LEU A 131 8.96 22.74 6.73
CA LEU A 131 8.30 23.24 5.52
C LEU A 131 7.03 24.01 5.88
N ILE A 132 6.15 23.46 6.73
CA ILE A 132 4.95 24.13 7.23
C ILE A 132 5.32 25.49 7.83
N ARG A 133 6.33 25.51 8.71
CA ARG A 133 6.80 26.73 9.37
C ARG A 133 7.35 27.77 8.38
N ARG A 134 8.22 27.33 7.48
CA ARG A 134 8.92 28.21 6.53
C ARG A 134 7.99 28.84 5.50
N LEU A 135 6.97 28.10 5.09
CA LEU A 135 6.00 28.56 4.10
C LEU A 135 4.71 29.09 4.73
N SER A 136 4.61 29.07 6.07
CA SER A 136 3.39 29.45 6.82
C SER A 136 2.14 28.74 6.28
N LEU A 137 2.26 27.42 5.99
CA LEU A 137 1.15 26.65 5.44
C LEU A 137 0.06 26.46 6.50
N GLU A 138 -1.14 26.82 6.17
CA GLU A 138 -2.31 26.61 7.04
C GLU A 138 -2.84 25.19 6.90
N VAL A 139 -2.13 24.22 7.52
CA VAL A 139 -2.47 22.80 7.49
C VAL A 139 -3.44 22.46 8.60
N ASP A 140 -4.49 21.71 8.27
CA ASP A 140 -5.46 21.17 9.24
C ASP A 140 -5.13 19.72 9.62
N ILE A 141 -4.73 18.91 8.63
CA ILE A 141 -4.40 17.49 8.80
C ILE A 141 -3.01 17.21 8.22
N ILE A 142 -2.16 16.54 9.01
CA ILE A 142 -0.96 15.88 8.48
C ILE A 142 -1.23 14.38 8.41
N HIS A 143 -1.26 13.84 7.21
CA HIS A 143 -1.44 12.41 6.96
C HIS A 143 -0.10 11.75 6.65
N VAL A 144 0.40 10.95 7.57
CA VAL A 144 1.68 10.25 7.47
C VAL A 144 1.49 8.77 7.13
N ASN A 145 2.46 8.19 6.43
CA ASN A 145 2.34 6.87 5.82
C ASN A 145 3.51 5.97 6.23
N ASP A 146 3.21 4.84 6.87
CA ASP A 146 4.16 3.84 7.36
C ASP A 146 5.26 4.40 8.30
N TRP A 147 6.25 3.56 8.60
CA TRP A 147 7.33 3.87 9.55
C TRP A 147 8.22 5.03 9.11
N GLN A 148 8.36 5.26 7.80
CA GLN A 148 9.25 6.27 7.25
C GLN A 148 8.85 7.70 7.64
N THR A 149 7.58 7.91 7.95
CA THR A 149 7.04 9.23 8.30
C THR A 149 6.43 9.26 9.70
N ALA A 150 6.49 8.13 10.40
CA ALA A 150 5.86 7.94 11.72
C ALA A 150 6.46 8.83 12.84
N LEU A 151 7.61 9.45 12.63
CA LEU A 151 8.17 10.42 13.57
C LEU A 151 7.54 11.81 13.47
N VAL A 152 6.77 12.12 12.41
CA VAL A 152 6.09 13.43 12.29
C VAL A 152 5.18 13.71 13.49
N PRO A 153 4.25 12.82 13.89
CA PRO A 153 3.41 13.05 15.07
C PRO A 153 4.22 13.15 16.37
N VAL A 154 5.35 12.42 16.48
CA VAL A 154 6.25 12.52 17.65
C VAL A 154 6.87 13.91 17.73
N TYR A 155 7.49 14.38 16.65
CA TYR A 155 8.10 15.71 16.60
C TYR A 155 7.06 16.81 16.79
N LEU A 156 5.91 16.71 16.14
CA LEU A 156 4.83 17.68 16.27
C LEU A 156 4.42 17.86 17.72
N ASP A 157 4.19 16.74 18.43
CA ASP A 157 3.71 16.76 19.81
C ASP A 157 4.78 17.25 20.79
N THR A 158 6.05 16.83 20.62
CA THR A 158 7.11 17.09 21.60
C THR A 158 7.89 18.38 21.36
N LEU A 159 7.99 18.86 20.13
CA LEU A 159 8.87 19.98 19.78
C LEU A 159 8.14 21.22 19.21
N TYR A 160 6.97 21.05 18.57
CA TYR A 160 6.31 22.14 17.83
C TYR A 160 5.02 22.63 18.48
N ARG A 161 4.25 21.79 19.17
CA ARG A 161 3.05 22.21 19.91
C ARG A 161 3.40 22.94 21.21
N SER A 162 2.52 23.86 21.63
CA SER A 162 2.67 24.58 22.90
C SER A 162 2.49 23.65 24.11
N ARG A 163 1.65 22.60 23.97
CA ARG A 163 1.42 21.56 24.99
C ARG A 163 1.43 20.18 24.35
N SER A 164 2.08 19.20 25.01
CA SER A 164 2.03 17.81 24.56
C SER A 164 0.64 17.20 24.87
N ARG A 165 0.15 16.35 23.97
CA ARG A 165 -1.07 15.54 24.16
C ARG A 165 -0.93 14.54 25.31
N LEU A 166 0.27 14.07 25.57
CA LEU A 166 0.54 13.08 26.63
C LEU A 166 0.62 13.72 28.02
N ASP A 167 0.53 15.05 28.12
CA ASP A 167 0.47 15.80 29.40
C ASP A 167 -0.95 15.78 30.00
N GLY A 168 -1.58 14.61 30.12
CA GLY A 168 -2.85 14.44 30.80
C GLY A 168 -2.74 14.66 32.32
N PRO A 169 -3.87 14.85 33.08
CA PRO A 169 -3.88 15.13 34.51
C PRO A 169 -3.29 14.02 35.40
N SER A 170 -2.90 12.88 34.82
CA SER A 170 -2.31 11.72 35.53
C SER A 170 -0.81 11.52 35.28
N SER A 171 -0.13 12.38 34.55
CA SER A 171 1.32 12.27 34.36
C SER A 171 2.05 12.72 35.63
N LEU A 172 2.57 11.75 36.36
CA LEU A 172 3.54 11.95 37.45
C LEU A 172 4.80 12.64 36.90
N GLY A 173 4.92 13.93 37.15
CA GLY A 173 6.10 14.75 36.91
C GLY A 173 6.12 15.36 35.48
N ARG A 174 5.88 16.66 35.42
CA ARG A 174 6.15 17.50 34.27
C ARG A 174 7.62 17.37 33.85
N ILE A 175 7.94 16.52 32.91
CA ILE A 175 9.18 16.66 32.16
C ILE A 175 8.88 17.73 31.12
N ALA A 176 9.22 18.97 31.43
CA ALA A 176 9.28 20.01 30.39
C ALA A 176 10.38 19.59 29.42
N TYR A 177 9.99 19.03 28.28
CA TYR A 177 10.94 18.87 27.17
C TYR A 177 11.55 20.25 26.92
N PRO A 178 12.89 20.36 26.76
CA PRO A 178 13.48 21.62 26.36
C PRO A 178 12.85 22.00 25.02
N LYS A 179 11.83 22.86 25.08
CA LYS A 179 11.25 23.45 23.87
C LYS A 179 12.44 24.07 23.14
N ILE A 180 12.53 23.80 21.85
CA ILE A 180 13.43 24.59 21.00
C ILE A 180 12.80 25.97 21.00
N THR A 181 13.15 26.78 22.04
CA THR A 181 12.57 28.10 22.32
C THR A 181 12.69 29.06 21.16
N ASP A 182 13.64 28.81 20.24
CA ASP A 182 13.82 29.60 19.02
C ASP A 182 12.92 29.18 17.86
N VAL A 183 12.19 28.05 17.95
CA VAL A 183 11.29 27.56 16.90
C VAL A 183 9.81 27.82 17.22
N ALA A 184 9.44 27.78 18.50
CA ALA A 184 8.04 27.80 18.92
C ALA A 184 7.46 29.20 19.21
N GLY A 185 8.28 30.25 19.36
CA GLY A 185 7.82 31.55 19.85
C GLY A 185 6.58 32.10 19.13
N ASP A 186 6.64 32.24 17.80
CA ASP A 186 5.56 32.83 17.01
C ASP A 186 4.75 31.79 16.20
N ALA A 187 5.26 30.57 16.03
CA ALA A 187 4.64 29.54 15.19
C ALA A 187 3.81 28.51 15.96
N ALA A 188 3.88 28.46 17.30
CA ALA A 188 3.16 27.49 18.11
C ALA A 188 1.64 27.45 17.84
N PRO A 189 0.94 28.59 17.68
CA PRO A 189 -0.49 28.58 17.36
C PRO A 189 -0.82 27.87 16.05
N LEU A 190 0.12 27.88 15.07
CA LEU A 190 -0.03 27.19 13.79
C LEU A 190 -0.09 25.66 13.98
N PHE A 191 0.75 25.11 14.84
CA PHE A 191 0.88 23.68 15.07
C PHE A 191 -0.12 23.10 16.06
N ASP A 192 -0.64 23.90 16.98
CA ASP A 192 -1.55 23.44 18.05
C ASP A 192 -2.88 22.91 17.50
N ARG A 193 -3.35 23.42 16.38
CA ARG A 193 -4.60 23.03 15.72
C ARG A 193 -4.45 21.79 14.82
N ILE A 194 -3.24 21.46 14.36
CA ILE A 194 -3.01 20.40 13.39
C ILE A 194 -3.35 19.03 14.00
N LYS A 195 -4.11 18.21 13.27
CA LYS A 195 -4.36 16.80 13.60
C LYS A 195 -3.48 15.88 12.76
N THR A 196 -3.11 14.75 13.30
CA THR A 196 -2.27 13.76 12.63
C THR A 196 -3.02 12.46 12.40
N VAL A 197 -2.89 11.91 11.21
CA VAL A 197 -3.38 10.57 10.83
C VAL A 197 -2.19 9.74 10.39
N LEU A 198 -2.01 8.55 10.96
CA LEU A 198 -1.01 7.58 10.54
C LEU A 198 -1.67 6.42 9.82
N THR A 199 -1.34 6.20 8.55
CA THR A 199 -1.74 4.98 7.84
C THR A 199 -0.66 3.90 7.92
N ILE A 200 -1.06 2.71 8.38
CA ILE A 200 -0.25 1.49 8.38
C ILE A 200 -0.60 0.69 7.12
N HIS A 201 0.31 0.67 6.13
CA HIS A 201 0.13 -0.12 4.91
C HIS A 201 0.56 -1.57 5.11
N ASN A 202 1.65 -1.81 5.85
CA ASN A 202 2.09 -3.15 6.20
C ASN A 202 2.82 -3.13 7.56
N LEU A 203 2.18 -3.69 8.58
CA LEU A 203 2.68 -3.72 9.96
C LEU A 203 4.03 -4.46 10.12
N ARG A 204 4.40 -5.31 9.17
CA ARG A 204 5.69 -6.03 9.18
C ARG A 204 6.88 -5.06 9.07
N HIS A 205 6.70 -3.93 8.39
CA HIS A 205 7.72 -2.92 8.21
C HIS A 205 7.58 -1.85 9.31
N GLN A 206 8.46 -1.87 10.31
CA GLN A 206 8.30 -1.06 11.52
C GLN A 206 9.35 0.05 11.69
N GLY A 207 10.42 0.05 10.92
CA GLY A 207 11.52 0.98 11.12
C GLY A 207 12.15 0.81 12.50
N ARG A 208 12.70 -0.38 12.76
CA ARG A 208 13.39 -0.73 14.02
C ARG A 208 14.88 -0.46 13.90
N PHE A 209 15.41 0.34 14.82
CA PHE A 209 16.80 0.74 14.83
C PHE A 209 17.41 0.53 16.22
N TRP A 210 18.72 0.40 16.26
CA TRP A 210 19.46 0.26 17.51
C TRP A 210 19.22 1.46 18.44
N ARG A 211 19.26 1.23 19.76
CA ARG A 211 18.90 2.25 20.77
C ARG A 211 19.64 3.59 20.64
N GLY A 212 20.92 3.55 20.23
CA GLY A 212 21.72 4.74 20.05
C GLY A 212 21.28 5.63 18.88
N ALA A 213 20.36 5.17 18.02
CA ALA A 213 19.72 6.04 17.05
C ALA A 213 19.01 7.24 17.69
N MET A 214 18.57 7.12 18.97
CA MET A 214 17.99 8.22 19.74
C MET A 214 18.88 9.47 19.77
N ASP A 215 20.20 9.30 19.86
CA ASP A 215 21.15 10.42 19.89
C ASP A 215 21.10 11.29 18.62
N SER A 216 20.64 10.70 17.51
CA SER A 216 20.55 11.40 16.21
C SER A 216 19.15 11.99 15.95
N LEU A 217 18.14 11.68 16.75
CA LEU A 217 16.76 12.14 16.50
C LEU A 217 16.50 13.57 16.99
N GLY A 218 17.35 14.11 17.87
CA GLY A 218 17.09 15.39 18.55
C GLY A 218 15.85 15.33 19.45
N LEU A 219 15.57 14.17 20.01
CA LEU A 219 14.48 13.89 20.96
C LEU A 219 15.07 13.57 22.33
N ASP A 220 14.29 13.84 23.37
CA ASP A 220 14.70 13.54 24.74
C ASP A 220 14.69 12.02 25.01
N TRP A 221 15.66 11.53 25.76
CA TRP A 221 15.81 10.12 26.11
C TRP A 221 14.65 9.55 26.95
N SER A 222 13.85 10.39 27.61
CA SER A 222 12.62 9.94 28.30
C SER A 222 11.56 9.39 27.35
N LEU A 223 11.69 9.65 26.05
CA LEU A 223 10.86 9.02 25.02
C LEU A 223 11.27 7.57 24.72
N PHE A 224 12.48 7.16 25.11
CA PHE A 224 12.92 5.77 25.01
C PHE A 224 12.38 4.96 26.20
N SER A 225 11.06 4.80 26.23
CA SER A 225 10.32 4.02 27.24
C SER A 225 9.37 3.04 26.58
N TYR A 226 8.99 1.97 27.28
CA TYR A 226 8.18 0.88 26.74
C TYR A 226 6.79 1.33 26.25
N ASP A 227 6.25 2.39 26.83
CA ASP A 227 4.97 3.00 26.48
C ASP A 227 5.06 3.99 25.31
N LYS A 228 6.28 4.31 24.83
CA LYS A 228 6.51 5.27 23.73
C LYS A 228 7.34 4.65 22.60
N MET A 229 8.62 4.96 22.49
CA MET A 229 9.47 4.64 21.33
C MET A 229 10.25 3.33 21.48
N GLU A 230 10.52 2.87 22.72
CA GLU A 230 11.28 1.66 22.98
C GLU A 230 10.50 0.40 22.54
N PHE A 231 11.20 -0.55 21.92
CA PHE A 231 10.64 -1.81 21.50
C PHE A 231 11.71 -2.92 21.54
N TYR A 232 11.69 -3.72 22.60
CA TYR A 232 12.66 -4.80 22.84
C TYR A 232 14.13 -4.33 22.73
N GLY A 233 14.46 -3.21 23.36
CA GLY A 233 15.79 -2.62 23.36
C GLY A 233 16.14 -1.83 22.09
N GLN A 234 15.24 -1.69 21.16
CA GLN A 234 15.37 -0.91 19.91
C GLN A 234 14.45 0.31 19.91
N VAL A 235 14.73 1.29 19.08
CA VAL A 235 13.77 2.34 18.72
C VAL A 235 12.87 1.81 17.62
N ASN A 236 11.55 1.98 17.75
CA ASN A 236 10.59 1.57 16.74
C ASN A 236 9.78 2.79 16.28
N TYR A 237 9.99 3.23 15.03
CA TYR A 237 9.36 4.43 14.49
C TYR A 237 7.85 4.25 14.31
N LEU A 238 7.42 3.11 13.76
CA LEU A 238 5.99 2.86 13.57
C LEU A 238 5.23 2.84 14.90
N LYS A 239 5.77 2.14 15.91
CA LYS A 239 5.22 2.17 17.27
C LYS A 239 5.07 3.58 17.78
N SER A 240 6.12 4.40 17.59
CA SER A 240 6.10 5.81 18.04
C SER A 240 4.97 6.58 17.38
N GLY A 241 4.82 6.42 16.06
CA GLY A 241 3.71 7.04 15.33
C GLY A 241 2.34 6.58 15.83
N VAL A 242 2.17 5.28 16.10
CA VAL A 242 0.92 4.71 16.66
C VAL A 242 0.60 5.34 18.02
N VAL A 243 1.60 5.56 18.87
CA VAL A 243 1.40 6.19 20.19
C VAL A 243 1.00 7.65 20.07
N PHE A 244 1.66 8.41 19.17
CA PHE A 244 1.53 9.88 19.11
C PHE A 244 0.51 10.42 18.11
N ALA A 245 0.07 9.65 17.09
CA ALA A 245 -0.91 10.13 16.13
C ALA A 245 -2.30 10.35 16.75
N ASP A 246 -3.07 11.32 16.21
CA ASP A 246 -4.46 11.60 16.64
C ASP A 246 -5.41 10.49 16.20
N ALA A 247 -5.22 9.92 15.01
CA ALA A 247 -5.90 8.73 14.53
C ALA A 247 -4.92 7.81 13.80
N ILE A 248 -5.28 6.54 13.75
CA ILE A 248 -4.53 5.50 13.06
C ILE A 248 -5.47 4.90 12.02
N THR A 249 -5.00 4.76 10.79
CA THR A 249 -5.71 3.99 9.79
C THR A 249 -4.88 2.81 9.31
N THR A 250 -5.56 1.81 8.79
CA THR A 250 -4.93 0.76 8.00
C THR A 250 -5.79 0.45 6.79
N VAL A 251 -5.28 -0.35 5.89
CA VAL A 251 -5.77 -0.44 4.51
C VAL A 251 -6.88 -1.48 4.29
N SER A 252 -7.49 -1.96 5.37
CA SER A 252 -8.73 -2.76 5.30
C SER A 252 -9.40 -2.88 6.69
N PRO A 253 -10.73 -2.99 6.78
CA PRO A 253 -11.46 -3.23 8.03
C PRO A 253 -11.05 -4.54 8.71
N GLN A 254 -10.92 -5.63 7.96
CA GLN A 254 -10.48 -6.92 8.48
C GLN A 254 -9.03 -6.87 8.98
N TYR A 255 -8.14 -6.21 8.23
CA TYR A 255 -6.75 -6.07 8.66
C TYR A 255 -6.63 -5.24 9.95
N ALA A 256 -7.47 -4.22 10.14
CA ALA A 256 -7.54 -3.47 11.40
C ALA A 256 -7.86 -4.37 12.61
N GLN A 257 -8.68 -5.40 12.43
CA GLN A 257 -8.96 -6.40 13.46
C GLN A 257 -7.79 -7.37 13.64
N GLU A 258 -7.23 -7.87 12.55
CA GLU A 258 -6.14 -8.84 12.53
C GLU A 258 -4.88 -8.34 13.23
N ILE A 259 -4.44 -7.11 12.96
CA ILE A 259 -3.21 -6.53 13.54
C ILE A 259 -3.30 -6.32 15.06
N GLN A 260 -4.49 -6.39 15.63
CA GLN A 260 -4.71 -6.39 17.09
C GLN A 260 -4.57 -7.79 17.70
N THR A 261 -4.36 -8.85 16.90
CA THR A 261 -4.19 -10.22 17.39
C THR A 261 -2.71 -10.58 17.54
N LYS A 262 -2.43 -11.60 18.35
CA LYS A 262 -1.05 -12.09 18.54
C LYS A 262 -0.44 -12.63 17.23
N PHE A 263 -1.26 -13.19 16.36
CA PHE A 263 -0.81 -13.84 15.13
C PHE A 263 -0.38 -12.84 14.06
N PHE A 264 -1.16 -11.77 13.83
CA PHE A 264 -0.89 -10.76 12.80
C PHE A 264 -0.29 -9.46 13.34
N GLY A 265 -0.21 -9.29 14.65
CA GLY A 265 0.14 -8.01 15.29
C GLY A 265 1.64 -7.70 15.33
N GLU A 266 2.51 -8.57 14.80
CA GLU A 266 3.96 -8.33 14.67
C GLU A 266 4.59 -7.78 15.98
N ARG A 267 4.10 -8.24 17.14
CA ARG A 267 4.41 -7.82 18.52
C ARG A 267 3.93 -6.41 18.89
N LEU A 268 3.20 -5.71 18.01
CA LEU A 268 2.56 -4.40 18.29
C LEU A 268 1.08 -4.53 18.70
N GLN A 269 0.52 -5.74 18.76
CA GLN A 269 -0.89 -5.96 19.10
C GLN A 269 -1.33 -5.31 20.42
N GLY A 270 -0.45 -5.19 21.41
CA GLY A 270 -0.76 -4.53 22.68
C GLY A 270 -1.05 -3.05 22.48
N VAL A 271 -0.12 -2.34 21.85
CA VAL A 271 -0.23 -0.90 21.56
C VAL A 271 -1.44 -0.62 20.65
N LEU A 272 -1.68 -1.48 19.64
CA LEU A 272 -2.82 -1.32 18.73
C LEU A 272 -4.16 -1.56 19.44
N LYS A 273 -4.23 -2.50 20.39
CA LYS A 273 -5.43 -2.71 21.24
C LYS A 273 -5.72 -1.52 22.16
N GLU A 274 -4.69 -0.92 22.74
CA GLU A 274 -4.83 0.29 23.56
C GLU A 274 -5.37 1.46 22.74
N ARG A 275 -5.07 1.49 21.44
CA ARG A 275 -5.52 2.51 20.47
C ARG A 275 -6.69 2.03 19.58
N ALA A 276 -7.40 0.97 19.97
CA ALA A 276 -8.48 0.39 19.15
C ALA A 276 -9.59 1.38 18.77
N ASN A 277 -9.91 2.34 19.64
CA ASN A 277 -10.92 3.38 19.39
C ASN A 277 -10.48 4.45 18.37
N ASP A 278 -9.17 4.57 18.14
CA ASP A 278 -8.57 5.50 17.19
C ASP A 278 -8.11 4.80 15.90
N LEU A 279 -8.24 3.46 15.83
CA LEU A 279 -7.82 2.63 14.70
C LEU A 279 -9.02 2.36 13.78
N VAL A 280 -8.89 2.73 12.51
CA VAL A 280 -9.92 2.53 11.47
C VAL A 280 -9.32 1.82 10.27
N GLY A 281 -9.97 0.78 9.78
CA GLY A 281 -9.65 0.15 8.50
C GLY A 281 -10.41 0.84 7.36
N ILE A 282 -9.69 1.33 6.36
CA ILE A 282 -10.25 1.91 5.13
C ILE A 282 -9.60 1.22 3.94
N LEU A 283 -10.40 0.58 3.09
CA LEU A 283 -9.88 -0.09 1.90
C LEU A 283 -9.21 0.89 0.94
N ASN A 284 -8.09 0.48 0.35
CA ASN A 284 -7.54 1.20 -0.78
C ASN A 284 -8.49 1.08 -1.99
N GLY A 285 -8.48 2.09 -2.83
CA GLY A 285 -9.11 2.00 -4.14
C GLY A 285 -8.15 1.50 -5.22
N ILE A 286 -8.68 1.33 -6.43
CA ILE A 286 -7.92 1.14 -7.65
C ILE A 286 -8.15 2.33 -8.60
N ASP A 287 -7.17 2.60 -9.47
CA ASP A 287 -7.36 3.58 -10.55
C ASP A 287 -8.26 2.93 -11.64
N THR A 288 -9.52 3.35 -11.66
CA THR A 288 -10.52 2.85 -12.61
C THR A 288 -10.39 3.48 -14.00
N ASP A 289 -9.44 4.39 -14.19
CA ASP A 289 -9.08 4.90 -15.52
C ASP A 289 -7.99 4.05 -16.17
N GLU A 290 -7.03 3.57 -15.38
CA GLU A 290 -5.99 2.66 -15.81
C GLU A 290 -6.52 1.22 -15.93
N TRP A 291 -7.23 0.74 -14.89
CA TRP A 291 -7.77 -0.62 -14.81
C TRP A 291 -9.22 -0.67 -15.25
N ASP A 292 -9.47 -0.56 -16.55
CA ASP A 292 -10.81 -0.61 -17.15
C ASP A 292 -10.82 -1.43 -18.44
N PRO A 293 -11.42 -2.64 -18.45
CA PRO A 293 -11.43 -3.49 -19.63
C PRO A 293 -12.11 -2.85 -20.86
N ALA A 294 -12.94 -1.81 -20.66
CA ALA A 294 -13.59 -1.11 -21.78
C ALA A 294 -12.63 -0.20 -22.59
N LYS A 295 -11.52 0.23 -21.98
CA LYS A 295 -10.60 1.20 -22.61
C LYS A 295 -9.11 0.90 -22.43
N ASP A 296 -8.77 -0.21 -21.75
CA ASP A 296 -7.39 -0.61 -21.47
C ASP A 296 -6.62 -0.85 -22.78
N GLU A 297 -5.58 -0.06 -23.01
CA GLU A 297 -4.75 -0.10 -24.22
C GLU A 297 -3.86 -1.35 -24.34
N TYR A 298 -3.66 -2.09 -23.23
CA TYR A 298 -2.86 -3.31 -23.22
C TYR A 298 -3.65 -4.53 -23.70
N LEU A 299 -4.97 -4.43 -23.84
CA LEU A 299 -5.81 -5.55 -24.24
C LEU A 299 -5.90 -5.70 -25.77
N PRO A 300 -5.91 -6.93 -26.28
CA PRO A 300 -6.15 -7.20 -27.69
C PRO A 300 -7.61 -6.95 -28.11
N ALA A 301 -8.56 -7.02 -27.17
CA ALA A 301 -9.96 -6.71 -27.36
C ALA A 301 -10.55 -6.14 -26.08
N ASN A 302 -11.19 -4.98 -26.17
CA ASN A 302 -11.87 -4.36 -25.04
C ASN A 302 -13.27 -4.95 -24.87
N TYR A 303 -13.78 -4.90 -23.61
CA TYR A 303 -15.12 -5.37 -23.26
C TYR A 303 -15.63 -4.65 -22.01
N ASP A 304 -16.93 -4.74 -21.78
CA ASP A 304 -17.59 -4.16 -20.60
C ASP A 304 -18.48 -5.20 -19.90
N VAL A 305 -19.15 -4.80 -18.82
CA VAL A 305 -19.99 -5.67 -18.00
C VAL A 305 -21.23 -6.19 -18.78
N ASP A 306 -21.72 -5.45 -19.77
CA ASP A 306 -22.86 -5.84 -20.58
C ASP A 306 -22.45 -6.75 -21.73
N HIS A 307 -21.21 -6.59 -22.22
CA HIS A 307 -20.65 -7.28 -23.38
C HIS A 307 -19.31 -7.94 -23.03
N ILE A 308 -19.32 -8.85 -22.05
CA ILE A 308 -18.09 -9.54 -21.59
C ILE A 308 -17.51 -10.39 -22.72
N TYR A 309 -18.37 -11.16 -23.39
CA TYR A 309 -17.99 -11.94 -24.57
C TYR A 309 -18.45 -11.22 -25.85
N PRO A 310 -17.66 -11.27 -26.96
CA PRO A 310 -16.48 -12.13 -27.19
C PRO A 310 -15.14 -11.55 -26.69
N GLY A 311 -15.10 -10.29 -26.19
CA GLY A 311 -13.85 -9.60 -25.86
C GLY A 311 -12.94 -10.39 -24.88
N LYS A 312 -13.49 -10.87 -23.78
CA LYS A 312 -12.73 -11.68 -22.82
C LYS A 312 -12.23 -13.01 -23.42
N SER A 313 -12.99 -13.61 -24.32
CA SER A 313 -12.55 -14.82 -25.04
C SER A 313 -11.34 -14.56 -25.95
N GLU A 314 -11.32 -13.43 -26.63
CA GLU A 314 -10.17 -13.00 -27.45
C GLU A 314 -8.96 -12.71 -26.58
N CYS A 315 -9.13 -12.01 -25.44
CA CYS A 315 -8.07 -11.78 -24.47
C CYS A 315 -7.44 -13.10 -23.99
N LYS A 316 -8.26 -14.11 -23.68
CA LYS A 316 -7.79 -15.44 -23.28
C LYS A 316 -7.00 -16.13 -24.39
N ALA A 317 -7.51 -16.15 -25.61
CA ALA A 317 -6.84 -16.77 -26.75
C ALA A 317 -5.47 -16.12 -27.02
N ARG A 318 -5.41 -14.80 -27.06
CA ARG A 318 -4.16 -14.05 -27.26
C ARG A 318 -3.16 -14.21 -26.10
N LEU A 319 -3.64 -14.30 -24.87
CA LEU A 319 -2.78 -14.59 -23.72
C LEU A 319 -2.16 -15.98 -23.86
N GLN A 320 -2.97 -17.00 -24.21
CA GLN A 320 -2.48 -18.36 -24.42
C GLN A 320 -1.39 -18.41 -25.52
N GLU A 321 -1.61 -17.75 -26.68
CA GLU A 321 -0.62 -17.63 -27.75
C GLU A 321 0.67 -16.95 -27.23
N GLU A 322 0.57 -15.80 -26.60
CA GLU A 322 1.70 -15.00 -26.11
C GLU A 322 2.59 -15.77 -25.12
N VAL A 323 1.97 -16.55 -24.25
CA VAL A 323 2.70 -17.33 -23.25
C VAL A 323 3.07 -18.74 -23.72
N GLY A 324 2.77 -19.09 -24.98
CA GLY A 324 3.13 -20.36 -25.58
C GLY A 324 2.31 -21.56 -25.13
N LEU A 325 1.10 -21.32 -24.63
CA LEU A 325 0.12 -22.37 -24.30
C LEU A 325 -0.76 -22.68 -25.52
N PRO A 326 -1.29 -23.90 -25.63
CA PRO A 326 -2.32 -24.21 -26.64
C PRO A 326 -3.55 -23.31 -26.45
N VAL A 327 -4.07 -22.81 -27.58
CA VAL A 327 -5.32 -22.02 -27.58
C VAL A 327 -6.50 -22.97 -27.43
N GLU A 328 -7.04 -23.04 -26.23
CA GLU A 328 -8.12 -23.95 -25.86
C GLU A 328 -9.22 -23.16 -25.09
N PRO A 329 -10.26 -22.68 -25.77
CA PRO A 329 -11.27 -21.77 -25.18
C PRO A 329 -11.99 -22.35 -23.96
N LYS A 330 -12.19 -23.67 -23.90
CA LYS A 330 -12.92 -24.35 -22.83
C LYS A 330 -12.04 -24.79 -21.66
N THR A 331 -10.71 -24.80 -21.83
CA THR A 331 -9.77 -25.15 -20.77
C THR A 331 -9.66 -24.00 -19.78
N PRO A 332 -9.91 -24.22 -18.48
CA PRO A 332 -9.74 -23.17 -17.48
C PRO A 332 -8.31 -22.64 -17.45
N LEU A 333 -8.14 -21.32 -17.52
CA LEU A 333 -6.86 -20.64 -17.42
C LEU A 333 -6.74 -19.91 -16.07
N LEU A 334 -5.78 -20.33 -15.26
CA LEU A 334 -5.52 -19.81 -13.93
C LEU A 334 -4.34 -18.85 -13.96
N GLY A 335 -4.56 -17.58 -13.59
CA GLY A 335 -3.56 -16.51 -13.59
C GLY A 335 -2.96 -16.26 -12.21
N VAL A 336 -1.67 -15.91 -12.21
CA VAL A 336 -0.94 -15.41 -11.03
C VAL A 336 -0.07 -14.26 -11.46
N VAL A 337 -0.19 -13.12 -10.79
CA VAL A 337 0.71 -11.97 -10.93
C VAL A 337 1.20 -11.58 -9.54
N SER A 338 2.46 -11.85 -9.20
CA SER A 338 2.95 -11.57 -7.85
C SER A 338 4.48 -11.63 -7.76
N ARG A 339 5.03 -10.93 -6.76
CA ARG A 339 6.40 -11.22 -6.32
C ARG A 339 6.47 -12.61 -5.70
N PHE A 340 7.56 -13.33 -5.93
CA PHE A 340 7.83 -14.59 -5.25
C PHE A 340 8.37 -14.31 -3.86
N ASP A 341 7.45 -14.13 -2.93
CA ASP A 341 7.68 -13.79 -1.53
C ASP A 341 6.82 -14.71 -0.65
N PRO A 342 7.31 -15.20 0.50
CA PRO A 342 6.55 -16.10 1.38
C PRO A 342 5.19 -15.54 1.80
N GLN A 343 5.06 -14.21 1.90
CA GLN A 343 3.79 -13.55 2.18
C GLN A 343 2.70 -13.97 1.19
N LYS A 344 3.06 -14.10 -0.09
CA LYS A 344 2.09 -14.32 -1.19
C LYS A 344 1.56 -15.75 -1.27
N GLY A 345 2.12 -16.68 -0.49
CA GLY A 345 1.60 -18.04 -0.37
C GLY A 345 1.64 -18.88 -1.66
N LEU A 346 2.48 -18.49 -2.62
CA LEU A 346 2.56 -19.16 -3.93
C LEU A 346 3.14 -20.57 -3.87
N ASP A 347 3.71 -20.95 -2.74
CA ASP A 347 4.07 -22.34 -2.43
C ASP A 347 2.84 -23.26 -2.51
N LEU A 348 1.65 -22.83 -2.05
CA LEU A 348 0.41 -23.58 -2.22
C LEU A 348 0.04 -23.79 -3.69
N VAL A 349 0.23 -22.76 -4.54
CA VAL A 349 0.01 -22.92 -5.98
C VAL A 349 0.94 -23.97 -6.55
N ALA A 350 2.23 -23.92 -6.20
CA ALA A 350 3.21 -24.88 -6.67
C ALA A 350 2.95 -26.31 -6.16
N ASP A 351 2.35 -26.46 -4.96
CA ASP A 351 1.98 -27.77 -4.39
C ASP A 351 0.81 -28.42 -5.14
N VAL A 352 -0.19 -27.64 -5.58
CA VAL A 352 -1.42 -28.22 -6.16
C VAL A 352 -1.41 -28.23 -7.70
N ALA A 353 -0.63 -27.38 -8.36
CA ALA A 353 -0.71 -27.18 -9.81
C ALA A 353 -0.52 -28.47 -10.62
N GLY A 354 0.45 -29.32 -10.27
CA GLY A 354 0.70 -30.59 -10.97
C GLY A 354 -0.52 -31.52 -10.97
N ASN A 355 -1.14 -31.70 -9.79
CA ASN A 355 -2.33 -32.53 -9.65
C ASN A 355 -3.52 -31.99 -10.45
N PHE A 356 -3.73 -30.67 -10.45
CA PHE A 356 -4.81 -30.05 -11.21
C PHE A 356 -4.61 -30.14 -12.72
N ILE A 357 -3.36 -30.04 -13.20
CA ILE A 357 -3.01 -30.27 -14.60
C ILE A 357 -3.31 -31.71 -14.98
N GLU A 358 -2.83 -32.69 -14.22
CA GLU A 358 -2.99 -34.12 -14.51
C GLU A 358 -4.46 -34.57 -14.44
N GLN A 359 -5.22 -34.08 -13.49
CA GLN A 359 -6.60 -34.51 -13.25
C GLN A 359 -7.60 -33.76 -14.15
N TYR A 360 -7.39 -32.46 -14.35
CA TYR A 360 -8.39 -31.58 -14.98
C TYR A 360 -7.92 -30.93 -16.29
N GLY A 361 -6.65 -31.08 -16.67
CA GLY A 361 -6.10 -30.49 -17.87
C GLY A 361 -6.09 -28.94 -17.86
N VAL A 362 -6.14 -28.30 -16.71
CA VAL A 362 -6.16 -26.82 -16.59
C VAL A 362 -4.84 -26.23 -17.05
N GLN A 363 -4.88 -24.94 -17.40
CA GLN A 363 -3.69 -24.17 -17.74
C GLN A 363 -3.38 -23.14 -16.65
N PHE A 364 -2.08 -22.88 -16.45
CA PHE A 364 -1.57 -21.86 -15.55
C PHE A 364 -0.71 -20.87 -16.31
N VAL A 365 -0.84 -19.58 -15.95
CA VAL A 365 0.09 -18.53 -16.33
C VAL A 365 0.57 -17.81 -15.06
N VAL A 366 1.88 -17.80 -14.85
CA VAL A 366 2.52 -17.19 -13.68
C VAL A 366 3.47 -16.10 -14.13
N LEU A 367 3.22 -14.87 -13.70
CA LEU A 367 4.08 -13.70 -13.92
C LEU A 367 4.63 -13.24 -12.56
N GLY A 368 5.94 -13.19 -12.43
CA GLY A 368 6.60 -12.67 -11.24
C GLY A 368 8.02 -13.13 -11.10
N SER A 369 8.70 -12.59 -10.09
CA SER A 369 10.07 -12.95 -9.73
C SER A 369 10.29 -12.75 -8.24
N GLY A 370 11.38 -13.27 -7.69
CA GLY A 370 11.71 -13.12 -6.27
C GLY A 370 12.51 -14.31 -5.74
N GLU A 371 12.00 -14.99 -4.70
CA GLU A 371 12.71 -16.12 -4.07
C GLU A 371 13.08 -17.21 -5.07
N ARG A 372 14.35 -17.57 -5.06
CA ARG A 372 14.93 -18.53 -6.01
C ARG A 372 14.28 -19.91 -5.91
N GLU A 373 14.06 -20.39 -4.71
CA GLU A 373 13.49 -21.74 -4.47
C GLU A 373 12.11 -21.87 -5.08
N LEU A 374 11.24 -20.87 -4.87
CA LEU A 374 9.91 -20.84 -5.47
C LEU A 374 9.98 -20.71 -7.00
N GLY A 375 10.88 -19.86 -7.51
CA GLY A 375 11.14 -19.72 -8.95
C GLY A 375 11.60 -21.06 -9.57
N ASP A 376 12.48 -21.81 -8.88
CA ASP A 376 12.94 -23.12 -9.33
C ASP A 376 11.79 -24.14 -9.39
N ARG A 377 10.87 -24.13 -8.41
CA ARG A 377 9.66 -24.97 -8.43
C ARG A 377 8.77 -24.68 -9.63
N PHE A 378 8.51 -23.41 -9.91
CA PHE A 378 7.71 -23.01 -11.07
C PHE A 378 8.40 -23.32 -12.41
N ARG A 379 9.72 -23.17 -12.51
CA ARG A 379 10.50 -23.62 -13.68
C ARG A 379 10.38 -25.13 -13.88
N GLY A 380 10.40 -25.91 -12.80
CA GLY A 380 10.17 -27.34 -12.83
C GLY A 380 8.78 -27.73 -13.36
N LEU A 381 7.74 -27.02 -12.92
CA LEU A 381 6.37 -27.22 -13.44
C LEU A 381 6.26 -26.85 -14.92
N ALA A 382 6.82 -25.73 -15.34
CA ALA A 382 6.82 -25.32 -16.75
C ALA A 382 7.58 -26.31 -17.64
N TYR A 383 8.67 -26.88 -17.16
CA TYR A 383 9.41 -27.93 -17.89
C TYR A 383 8.61 -29.23 -17.98
N ARG A 384 7.96 -29.65 -16.89
CA ARG A 384 7.19 -30.91 -16.83
C ARG A 384 5.88 -30.83 -17.63
N TYR A 385 5.22 -29.66 -17.63
CA TYR A 385 3.91 -29.44 -18.22
C TYR A 385 3.90 -28.29 -19.25
N PRO A 386 4.71 -28.35 -20.34
CA PRO A 386 4.91 -27.20 -21.23
C PRO A 386 3.65 -26.78 -22.00
N ARG A 387 2.62 -27.62 -22.05
CA ARG A 387 1.33 -27.29 -22.68
C ARG A 387 0.29 -26.72 -21.68
N ASN A 388 0.62 -26.75 -20.38
CA ASN A 388 -0.34 -26.41 -19.33
C ASN A 388 0.21 -25.39 -18.32
N PHE A 389 1.52 -25.13 -18.30
CA PHE A 389 2.11 -24.21 -17.33
C PHE A 389 3.09 -23.26 -18.02
N ALA A 390 2.75 -21.97 -18.02
CA ALA A 390 3.61 -20.91 -18.54
C ALA A 390 4.16 -20.05 -17.38
N LEU A 391 5.49 -19.93 -17.33
CA LEU A 391 6.17 -19.04 -16.39
C LEU A 391 6.78 -17.86 -17.14
N ARG A 392 6.58 -16.65 -16.61
CA ARG A 392 7.28 -15.42 -16.96
C ARG A 392 7.99 -14.86 -15.74
N ASP A 393 9.26 -15.25 -15.59
CA ASP A 393 10.14 -14.86 -14.46
C ASP A 393 10.67 -13.43 -14.70
N THR A 394 9.76 -12.46 -14.65
CA THR A 394 10.02 -11.05 -14.93
C THR A 394 8.91 -10.17 -14.38
N PHE A 395 9.07 -8.85 -14.54
CA PHE A 395 8.03 -7.87 -14.33
C PHE A 395 7.57 -7.29 -15.67
N SER A 396 6.26 -7.24 -15.90
CA SER A 396 5.68 -6.64 -17.10
C SER A 396 4.29 -6.09 -16.81
N VAL A 397 4.13 -4.77 -16.89
CA VAL A 397 2.82 -4.10 -16.71
C VAL A 397 1.84 -4.58 -17.76
N ALA A 398 2.20 -4.53 -19.04
CA ALA A 398 1.32 -4.92 -20.12
C ALA A 398 0.86 -6.40 -20.02
N LEU A 399 1.76 -7.32 -19.62
CA LEU A 399 1.38 -8.71 -19.43
C LEU A 399 0.51 -8.90 -18.17
N SER A 400 0.68 -8.11 -17.10
CA SER A 400 -0.22 -8.18 -15.94
C SER A 400 -1.66 -7.85 -16.32
N HIS A 401 -1.90 -6.78 -17.09
CA HIS A 401 -3.23 -6.44 -17.61
C HIS A 401 -3.83 -7.57 -18.47
N ARG A 402 -3.03 -8.16 -19.35
CA ARG A 402 -3.49 -9.27 -20.20
C ARG A 402 -3.77 -10.55 -19.40
N ILE A 403 -3.04 -10.81 -18.30
CA ILE A 403 -3.34 -11.94 -17.39
C ILE A 403 -4.65 -11.70 -16.65
N GLU A 404 -4.88 -10.48 -16.14
CA GLU A 404 -6.15 -10.14 -15.49
C GLU A 404 -7.34 -10.27 -16.45
N ALA A 405 -7.18 -9.83 -17.69
CA ALA A 405 -8.25 -9.90 -18.70
C ALA A 405 -8.44 -11.31 -19.29
N GLY A 406 -7.37 -12.06 -19.51
CA GLY A 406 -7.41 -13.33 -20.23
C GLY A 406 -7.59 -14.56 -19.35
N SER A 407 -7.35 -14.47 -18.05
CA SER A 407 -7.59 -15.60 -17.15
C SER A 407 -9.08 -15.77 -16.83
N ASP A 408 -9.47 -17.01 -16.51
CA ASP A 408 -10.80 -17.31 -15.98
C ASP A 408 -10.80 -17.16 -14.46
N VAL A 409 -9.70 -17.57 -13.82
CA VAL A 409 -9.50 -17.58 -12.38
C VAL A 409 -8.19 -16.88 -12.04
N PHE A 410 -8.17 -16.09 -10.98
CA PHE A 410 -6.94 -15.46 -10.47
C PHE A 410 -6.59 -16.01 -9.07
N LEU A 411 -5.35 -16.42 -8.86
CA LEU A 411 -4.94 -17.07 -7.60
C LEU A 411 -4.16 -16.10 -6.72
N MET A 412 -4.64 -15.89 -5.49
CA MET A 412 -4.02 -15.02 -4.52
C MET A 412 -4.09 -15.61 -3.10
N PRO A 413 -3.41 -16.75 -2.83
CA PRO A 413 -3.47 -17.45 -1.55
C PRO A 413 -2.53 -16.84 -0.50
N SER A 414 -2.52 -15.53 -0.35
CA SER A 414 -1.61 -14.82 0.55
C SER A 414 -1.75 -15.28 2.01
N ARG A 415 -0.64 -15.48 2.71
CA ARG A 415 -0.64 -15.81 4.16
C ARG A 415 -1.23 -14.68 5.00
N TYR A 416 -0.93 -13.46 4.61
CA TYR A 416 -1.54 -12.23 5.08
C TYR A 416 -1.50 -11.21 3.94
N GLU A 417 -2.55 -10.40 3.82
CA GLU A 417 -2.67 -9.38 2.78
C GLU A 417 -3.35 -8.14 3.36
N PRO A 418 -2.60 -7.10 3.70
CA PRO A 418 -3.20 -5.92 4.32
C PRO A 418 -4.38 -5.35 3.55
N CYS A 419 -4.24 -5.16 2.25
CA CYS A 419 -5.31 -4.78 1.34
C CYS A 419 -5.37 -5.72 0.14
N GLY A 420 -4.27 -5.84 -0.61
CA GLY A 420 -4.28 -6.42 -1.94
C GLY A 420 -4.92 -5.47 -2.97
N LEU A 421 -4.39 -5.50 -4.18
CA LEU A 421 -4.93 -4.75 -5.31
C LEU A 421 -5.34 -5.69 -6.46
N ASN A 422 -4.56 -6.74 -6.69
CA ASN A 422 -4.78 -7.64 -7.82
C ASN A 422 -6.16 -8.32 -7.80
N GLN A 423 -6.71 -8.69 -6.62
CA GLN A 423 -8.06 -9.21 -6.55
C GLN A 423 -9.10 -8.17 -7.01
N MET A 424 -8.88 -6.88 -6.74
CA MET A 424 -9.78 -5.83 -7.20
C MET A 424 -9.64 -5.59 -8.71
N TYR A 425 -8.42 -5.70 -9.24
CA TYR A 425 -8.20 -5.70 -10.70
C TYR A 425 -8.90 -6.90 -11.35
N SER A 426 -8.70 -8.11 -10.81
CA SER A 426 -9.40 -9.33 -11.26
C SER A 426 -10.92 -9.13 -11.30
N LEU A 427 -11.50 -8.66 -10.21
CA LEU A 427 -12.94 -8.39 -10.14
C LEU A 427 -13.38 -7.42 -11.24
N ARG A 428 -12.63 -6.33 -11.45
CA ARG A 428 -12.92 -5.33 -12.48
C ARG A 428 -12.90 -5.91 -13.90
N TYR A 429 -12.04 -6.91 -14.14
CA TYR A 429 -11.92 -7.61 -15.44
C TYR A 429 -12.82 -8.85 -15.55
N GLY A 430 -13.68 -9.12 -14.55
CA GLY A 430 -14.55 -10.29 -14.55
C GLY A 430 -13.81 -11.62 -14.42
N THR A 431 -12.57 -11.59 -13.97
CA THR A 431 -11.77 -12.77 -13.62
C THR A 431 -12.03 -13.10 -12.17
N LEU A 432 -12.50 -14.31 -11.86
CA LEU A 432 -12.94 -14.62 -10.49
C LEU A 432 -11.73 -15.01 -9.62
N PRO A 433 -11.48 -14.27 -8.52
CA PRO A 433 -10.35 -14.56 -7.66
C PRO A 433 -10.61 -15.74 -6.72
N VAL A 434 -9.59 -16.58 -6.50
CA VAL A 434 -9.50 -17.58 -5.43
C VAL A 434 -8.46 -17.10 -4.45
N VAL A 435 -8.87 -16.71 -3.26
CA VAL A 435 -8.03 -16.01 -2.29
C VAL A 435 -8.10 -16.60 -0.89
N HIS A 436 -7.05 -16.41 -0.10
CA HIS A 436 -7.11 -16.72 1.33
C HIS A 436 -7.92 -15.66 2.07
N ASN A 437 -8.77 -16.08 3.00
CA ASN A 437 -9.72 -15.24 3.73
C ASN A 437 -9.04 -14.38 4.81
N VAL A 438 -8.20 -13.44 4.41
CA VAL A 438 -7.42 -12.55 5.30
C VAL A 438 -7.41 -11.10 4.78
N GLY A 439 -7.32 -10.15 5.71
CA GLY A 439 -7.16 -8.72 5.44
C GLY A 439 -8.10 -8.21 4.35
N GLY A 440 -7.57 -7.41 3.40
CA GLY A 440 -8.39 -6.86 2.31
C GLY A 440 -8.97 -7.88 1.35
N LEU A 441 -8.44 -9.11 1.30
CA LEU A 441 -9.04 -10.20 0.52
C LEU A 441 -10.39 -10.62 1.11
N HIS A 442 -10.49 -10.69 2.44
CA HIS A 442 -11.75 -10.92 3.17
C HIS A 442 -12.78 -9.82 2.86
N ASP A 443 -12.34 -8.57 2.82
CA ASP A 443 -13.24 -7.42 2.68
C ASP A 443 -13.73 -7.22 1.23
N THR A 444 -13.05 -7.78 0.23
CA THR A 444 -13.33 -7.53 -1.19
C THR A 444 -13.90 -8.73 -1.93
N VAL A 445 -13.68 -9.96 -1.41
CA VAL A 445 -14.12 -11.19 -2.09
C VAL A 445 -15.23 -11.88 -1.29
N VAL A 446 -16.37 -12.06 -1.93
CA VAL A 446 -17.53 -12.79 -1.40
C VAL A 446 -17.55 -14.19 -1.98
N ASN A 447 -17.47 -15.20 -1.11
CA ASN A 447 -17.35 -16.60 -1.50
C ASN A 447 -18.50 -17.08 -2.40
N GLY A 448 -18.17 -17.84 -3.44
CA GLY A 448 -19.09 -18.49 -4.37
C GLY A 448 -19.84 -19.68 -3.76
N SER A 449 -20.41 -19.50 -2.56
CA SER A 449 -21.34 -20.49 -2.00
C SER A 449 -22.67 -20.48 -2.76
N VAL A 450 -23.42 -21.58 -2.69
CA VAL A 450 -24.73 -21.68 -3.33
C VAL A 450 -25.66 -20.55 -2.87
N GLU A 451 -25.62 -20.20 -1.57
CA GLU A 451 -26.42 -19.13 -0.98
C GLU A 451 -26.05 -17.76 -1.57
N ASN A 452 -24.75 -17.45 -1.63
CA ASN A 452 -24.26 -16.17 -2.14
C ASN A 452 -24.48 -16.01 -3.65
N ILE A 453 -24.35 -17.11 -4.41
CA ILE A 453 -24.67 -17.12 -5.85
C ILE A 453 -26.15 -16.83 -6.07
N ARG A 454 -27.05 -17.50 -5.29
CA ARG A 454 -28.50 -17.24 -5.35
C ARG A 454 -28.85 -15.81 -4.95
N ALA A 455 -28.18 -15.27 -3.93
CA ALA A 455 -28.35 -13.88 -3.50
C ALA A 455 -27.80 -12.85 -4.50
N GLY A 456 -26.97 -13.27 -5.47
CA GLY A 456 -26.36 -12.40 -6.48
C GLY A 456 -25.23 -11.53 -5.94
N ILE A 457 -24.54 -11.95 -4.86
CA ILE A 457 -23.46 -11.21 -4.22
C ILE A 457 -22.09 -11.89 -4.36
N ALA A 458 -22.05 -13.16 -4.79
CA ALA A 458 -20.80 -13.91 -4.99
C ALA A 458 -19.97 -13.30 -6.11
N ASN A 459 -18.65 -13.12 -5.86
CA ASN A 459 -17.71 -12.54 -6.83
C ASN A 459 -16.35 -13.25 -6.88
N GLY A 460 -16.15 -14.34 -6.13
CA GLY A 460 -14.91 -15.10 -6.09
C GLY A 460 -15.00 -16.28 -5.12
N PHE A 461 -13.85 -16.80 -4.66
CA PHE A 461 -13.78 -17.99 -3.80
C PHE A 461 -12.79 -17.78 -2.67
N LEU A 462 -13.09 -18.33 -1.48
CA LEU A 462 -12.29 -18.16 -0.29
C LEU A 462 -11.68 -19.49 0.18
N LEU A 463 -10.38 -19.45 0.52
CA LEU A 463 -9.73 -20.41 1.38
C LEU A 463 -9.87 -19.92 2.83
N TYR A 464 -10.36 -20.76 3.71
CA TYR A 464 -10.49 -20.44 5.15
C TYR A 464 -9.29 -20.87 5.96
N CYS A 465 -8.51 -21.82 5.44
CA CYS A 465 -7.25 -22.26 6.02
C CYS A 465 -6.12 -22.12 4.99
N PHE A 466 -4.95 -21.67 5.45
CA PHE A 466 -3.76 -21.65 4.61
C PHE A 466 -3.21 -23.08 4.49
N SER A 467 -3.76 -23.87 3.58
CA SER A 467 -3.35 -25.27 3.33
C SER A 467 -3.63 -25.71 1.91
N ALA A 468 -2.85 -26.68 1.41
CA ALA A 468 -3.06 -27.29 0.10
C ALA A 468 -4.40 -28.02 0.00
N ASP A 469 -4.90 -28.61 1.09
CA ASP A 469 -6.20 -29.27 1.15
C ASP A 469 -7.36 -28.27 0.94
N ASP A 470 -7.31 -27.13 1.63
CA ASP A 470 -8.35 -26.11 1.49
C ASP A 470 -8.32 -25.42 0.12
N MET A 471 -7.11 -25.18 -0.41
CA MET A 471 -6.95 -24.71 -1.79
C MET A 471 -7.49 -25.70 -2.80
N THR A 472 -7.25 -26.99 -2.61
CA THR A 472 -7.80 -28.06 -3.46
C THR A 472 -9.32 -28.04 -3.44
N LYS A 473 -9.96 -27.92 -2.27
CA LYS A 473 -11.42 -27.81 -2.15
C LYS A 473 -11.98 -26.59 -2.88
N ALA A 474 -11.37 -25.41 -2.65
CA ALA A 474 -11.79 -24.19 -3.31
C ALA A 474 -11.67 -24.28 -4.83
N LEU A 475 -10.54 -24.79 -5.34
CA LEU A 475 -10.33 -24.97 -6.78
C LEU A 475 -11.26 -26.00 -7.40
N ASN A 476 -11.53 -27.13 -6.72
CA ASN A 476 -12.50 -28.13 -7.22
C ASN A 476 -13.88 -27.52 -7.40
N TRP A 477 -14.35 -26.74 -6.41
CA TRP A 477 -15.64 -26.03 -6.51
C TRP A 477 -15.63 -24.95 -7.60
N THR A 478 -14.54 -24.24 -7.74
CA THR A 478 -14.35 -23.23 -8.81
C THR A 478 -14.45 -23.88 -10.19
N LEU A 479 -13.78 -25.01 -10.39
CA LEU A 479 -13.79 -25.73 -11.67
C LEU A 479 -15.15 -26.39 -11.95
N GLU A 480 -15.85 -26.86 -10.92
CA GLU A 480 -17.22 -27.39 -11.05
C GLU A 480 -18.16 -26.31 -11.58
N LEU A 481 -18.17 -25.11 -10.96
CA LEU A 481 -18.98 -23.98 -11.43
C LEU A 481 -18.61 -23.54 -12.85
N TYR A 482 -17.31 -23.41 -13.13
CA TYR A 482 -16.83 -23.01 -14.47
C TYR A 482 -17.32 -23.93 -15.56
N ARG A 483 -17.28 -25.26 -15.34
CA ARG A 483 -17.57 -26.27 -16.36
C ARG A 483 -19.04 -26.61 -16.50
N HIS A 484 -19.75 -26.65 -15.39
CA HIS A 484 -21.10 -27.22 -15.34
C HIS A 484 -22.20 -26.21 -15.03
N HIS A 485 -21.83 -24.97 -14.61
CA HIS A 485 -22.78 -23.93 -14.25
C HIS A 485 -22.45 -22.59 -14.93
N PRO A 486 -22.46 -22.51 -16.27
CA PRO A 486 -22.01 -21.32 -17.02
C PRO A 486 -22.86 -20.07 -16.74
N ASP A 487 -24.15 -20.22 -16.43
CA ASP A 487 -25.03 -19.10 -16.14
C ASP A 487 -24.69 -18.46 -14.78
N GLU A 488 -24.45 -19.30 -13.77
CA GLU A 488 -24.00 -18.86 -12.45
C GLU A 488 -22.60 -18.24 -12.53
N TRP A 489 -21.70 -18.81 -13.33
CA TRP A 489 -20.37 -18.26 -13.56
C TRP A 489 -20.45 -16.86 -14.16
N GLN A 490 -21.23 -16.65 -15.22
CA GLN A 490 -21.44 -15.34 -15.83
C GLN A 490 -22.08 -14.34 -14.89
N LYS A 491 -23.03 -14.80 -14.05
CA LYS A 491 -23.65 -13.96 -13.03
C LYS A 491 -22.62 -13.48 -12.01
N MET A 492 -21.71 -14.36 -11.56
CA MET A 492 -20.62 -14.00 -10.66
C MET A 492 -19.65 -13.02 -11.31
N MET A 493 -19.29 -13.20 -12.59
CA MET A 493 -18.46 -12.27 -13.34
C MET A 493 -19.06 -10.87 -13.40
N ARG A 494 -20.35 -10.75 -13.68
CA ARG A 494 -21.06 -9.46 -13.69
C ARG A 494 -21.12 -8.84 -12.30
N THR A 495 -21.35 -9.63 -11.26
CA THR A 495 -21.30 -9.18 -9.86
C THR A 495 -19.92 -8.61 -9.54
N ALA A 496 -18.86 -9.32 -9.93
CA ALA A 496 -17.46 -8.89 -9.74
C ALA A 496 -17.18 -7.55 -10.44
N MET A 497 -17.53 -7.43 -11.72
CA MET A 497 -17.27 -6.21 -12.50
C MET A 497 -18.05 -4.98 -12.00
N ASN A 498 -19.19 -5.19 -11.34
CA ASN A 498 -20.01 -4.12 -10.76
C ASN A 498 -19.59 -3.71 -9.33
N CYS A 499 -18.59 -4.37 -8.74
CA CYS A 499 -18.07 -3.95 -7.43
C CYS A 499 -17.38 -2.59 -7.56
N ASP A 500 -17.77 -1.64 -6.72
CA ASP A 500 -17.11 -0.34 -6.63
C ASP A 500 -15.90 -0.42 -5.69
N HIS A 501 -14.73 -0.50 -6.29
CA HIS A 501 -13.43 -0.39 -5.63
C HIS A 501 -12.67 0.86 -6.07
N SER A 502 -13.37 1.92 -6.47
CA SER A 502 -12.76 3.19 -6.87
C SER A 502 -12.13 3.93 -5.69
N TRP A 503 -11.11 4.74 -5.97
CA TRP A 503 -10.55 5.68 -4.99
C TRP A 503 -11.58 6.71 -4.50
N GLN A 504 -12.62 6.99 -5.30
CA GLN A 504 -13.71 7.88 -4.90
C GLN A 504 -14.37 7.43 -3.59
N LYS A 505 -14.69 6.14 -3.49
CA LYS A 505 -15.30 5.54 -2.30
C LYS A 505 -14.38 5.66 -1.09
N SER A 506 -13.12 5.25 -1.23
CA SER A 506 -12.13 5.31 -0.14
C SER A 506 -11.86 6.75 0.30
N ALA A 507 -11.75 7.69 -0.63
CA ALA A 507 -11.52 9.10 -0.33
C ALA A 507 -12.65 9.73 0.48
N LEU A 508 -13.90 9.34 0.25
CA LEU A 508 -15.05 9.81 1.06
C LEU A 508 -14.96 9.31 2.51
N GLU A 509 -14.48 8.08 2.73
CA GLU A 509 -14.27 7.54 4.08
C GLU A 509 -13.13 8.28 4.81
N TYR A 510 -12.01 8.58 4.11
CA TYR A 510 -10.94 9.41 4.65
C TYR A 510 -11.42 10.83 4.95
N ASP A 511 -12.19 11.45 4.05
CA ASP A 511 -12.74 12.79 4.27
C ASP A 511 -13.65 12.85 5.49
N ALA A 512 -14.50 11.84 5.68
CA ALA A 512 -15.35 11.72 6.86
C ALA A 512 -14.52 11.58 8.16
N LEU A 513 -13.41 10.81 8.13
CA LEU A 513 -12.48 10.68 9.25
C LEU A 513 -11.83 12.03 9.59
N TYR A 514 -11.35 12.78 8.60
CA TYR A 514 -10.71 14.08 8.81
C TYR A 514 -11.69 15.09 9.41
N ASN A 515 -12.91 15.17 8.87
CA ASN A 515 -13.96 16.04 9.41
C ASN A 515 -14.31 15.68 10.87
N LYS A 516 -14.38 14.38 11.21
CA LYS A 516 -14.61 13.91 12.58
C LYS A 516 -13.46 14.31 13.53
N LEU A 517 -12.21 14.29 13.06
CA LEU A 517 -11.06 14.70 13.88
C LEU A 517 -11.07 16.20 14.16
N LEU A 518 -11.44 17.00 13.18
CA LEU A 518 -11.50 18.47 13.31
C LEU A 518 -12.72 18.92 14.12
N SER A 519 -13.82 18.16 14.16
CA SER A 519 -15.03 18.51 14.94
C SER A 519 -14.93 18.22 16.44
N LYS A 520 -13.85 17.57 16.90
CA LYS A 520 -13.61 17.26 18.33
C LYS A 520 -13.00 18.42 19.13
N PHE A 521 -13.13 19.68 18.64
CA PHE A 521 -12.72 20.91 19.35
C PHE A 521 -13.89 21.60 20.02
#